data_ec0030334592b587639743f622f9c2ae
#
_entry.id   ec0030334592b587639743f622f9c2ae
#
_cell.length_a   1.000
_cell.length_b   1.000
_cell.length_c   1.000
_cell.angle_alpha   90.00
_cell.angle_beta   90.00
_cell.angle_gamma   90.00
#
_symmetry.space_group_name_H-M   'P 1'
#
loop_
_entity.id
_entity.type
_entity.pdbx_description
1 polymer ?
#
loop_
_entity_poly.entity_id
_entity_poly.type
_entity_poly.pdbx_seq_one_letter_code
_entity_poly.pdbx_strand_id
1 'polypeptide(L)'
;MSQTPPVSQMKDRMERAAKMKDEDKLYKREGILYSSVLSPPETLDKLAELEAREDDLVLVAYPKCGFNWMVAVLRKIVNASTGRNEKPPERPPLVEFLPPDVQEKLSEMPTPRLLGTHLHPDIMPASFFTKKPKILVVFRNPKDTLVSYFHFMNKNPVLPSAEPWDKFFSDFMAGEVAWGSYFDHALAWEKHLDDPNVMIVTYEDLKQNLAEGVKKVSEFFKLPLTDEQIASIAGESTFSAMLENSQKSHGNFGNVFFRKGEVGDWKNHFSDVQSKQMDELFQAKLSGTKLGARLKYDLYCQ
;
A
#
# COMPACT_ATOMS: atom_id res chain seq x y z
N MET A 1 -22.25 -22.56 -13.34
CA MET A 1 -22.27 -21.09 -13.51
C MET A 1 -20.88 -20.67 -13.96
N SER A 2 -20.76 -20.07 -15.12
CA SER A 2 -19.47 -19.70 -15.74
C SER A 2 -18.77 -18.66 -14.88
N GLN A 3 -17.68 -19.04 -14.21
CA GLN A 3 -16.83 -18.09 -13.50
C GLN A 3 -16.08 -17.26 -14.57
N THR A 4 -16.40 -15.98 -14.66
CA THR A 4 -15.67 -15.05 -15.49
C THR A 4 -14.20 -14.99 -15.01
N PRO A 5 -13.19 -15.19 -15.88
CA PRO A 5 -11.80 -15.19 -15.46
C PRO A 5 -11.40 -13.87 -14.78
N PRO A 6 -10.47 -13.88 -13.82
CA PRO A 6 -10.02 -12.68 -13.09
C PRO A 6 -9.57 -11.51 -13.97
N VAL A 7 -8.94 -11.78 -15.10
CA VAL A 7 -8.54 -10.77 -16.12
C VAL A 7 -9.73 -10.02 -16.67
N SER A 8 -10.86 -10.70 -16.92
CA SER A 8 -12.07 -10.06 -17.45
C SER A 8 -12.64 -9.05 -16.46
N GLN A 9 -12.66 -9.37 -15.17
CA GLN A 9 -13.21 -8.46 -14.14
C GLN A 9 -12.41 -7.16 -13.99
N MET A 10 -11.06 -7.18 -14.13
CA MET A 10 -10.28 -5.95 -14.11
C MET A 10 -10.48 -5.14 -15.38
N LYS A 11 -10.54 -5.81 -16.54
CA LYS A 11 -10.86 -5.18 -17.82
C LYS A 11 -12.23 -4.51 -17.76
N ASP A 12 -13.25 -5.21 -17.27
CA ASP A 12 -14.62 -4.69 -17.12
C ASP A 12 -14.65 -3.46 -16.19
N ARG A 13 -13.89 -3.50 -15.08
CA ARG A 13 -13.73 -2.36 -14.16
C ARG A 13 -13.12 -1.16 -14.86
N MET A 14 -12.09 -1.36 -15.67
CA MET A 14 -11.41 -0.30 -16.42
C MET A 14 -12.29 0.28 -17.52
N GLU A 15 -13.03 -0.58 -18.24
CA GLU A 15 -13.99 -0.14 -19.27
C GLU A 15 -15.15 0.66 -18.64
N ARG A 16 -15.60 0.28 -17.45
CA ARG A 16 -16.58 1.04 -16.68
C ARG A 16 -16.01 2.40 -16.26
N ALA A 17 -14.81 2.42 -15.70
CA ALA A 17 -14.13 3.63 -15.26
C ALA A 17 -13.88 4.61 -16.42
N ALA A 18 -13.55 4.12 -17.61
CA ALA A 18 -13.32 4.96 -18.78
C ALA A 18 -14.59 5.70 -19.26
N LYS A 19 -15.77 5.22 -18.88
CA LYS A 19 -17.08 5.83 -19.20
C LYS A 19 -17.59 6.75 -18.09
N MET A 20 -16.95 6.74 -16.91
CA MET A 20 -17.35 7.55 -15.76
C MET A 20 -16.72 8.96 -15.87
N LYS A 21 -17.46 9.96 -15.39
CA LYS A 21 -16.87 11.27 -15.13
C LYS A 21 -15.98 11.20 -13.90
N ASP A 22 -14.98 12.06 -13.83
CA ASP A 22 -14.04 12.08 -12.70
C ASP A 22 -14.73 12.32 -11.36
N GLU A 23 -15.77 13.15 -11.33
CA GLU A 23 -16.59 13.42 -10.14
C GLU A 23 -17.31 12.19 -9.59
N ASP A 24 -17.58 11.17 -10.41
CA ASP A 24 -18.28 9.94 -10.04
C ASP A 24 -17.32 8.81 -9.63
N LYS A 25 -16.01 8.99 -9.80
CA LYS A 25 -14.99 7.95 -9.52
C LYS A 25 -14.69 7.80 -8.04
N LEU A 26 -15.04 8.78 -7.22
CA LEU A 26 -14.88 8.73 -5.76
C LEU A 26 -16.22 8.95 -5.08
N TYR A 27 -16.38 8.30 -3.93
CA TYR A 27 -17.49 8.56 -3.01
C TYR A 27 -16.97 8.65 -1.58
N LYS A 28 -17.68 9.36 -0.71
CA LYS A 28 -17.29 9.55 0.69
C LYS A 28 -18.05 8.56 1.59
N ARG A 29 -17.31 7.83 2.43
CA ARG A 29 -17.85 6.95 3.47
C ARG A 29 -17.10 7.22 4.77
N GLU A 30 -17.83 7.54 5.84
CA GLU A 30 -17.25 7.83 7.16
C GLU A 30 -16.12 8.86 7.13
N GLY A 31 -16.28 9.89 6.29
CA GLY A 31 -15.30 10.95 6.12
C GLY A 31 -14.15 10.66 5.17
N ILE A 32 -13.98 9.43 4.70
CA ILE A 32 -12.90 8.99 3.82
C ILE A 32 -13.42 8.81 2.39
N LEU A 33 -12.64 9.23 1.39
CA LEU A 33 -12.92 9.02 -0.02
C LEU A 33 -12.44 7.64 -0.48
N TYR A 34 -13.30 6.91 -1.19
CA TYR A 34 -13.00 5.61 -1.80
C TYR A 34 -13.31 5.60 -3.28
N SER A 35 -12.57 4.79 -4.03
CA SER A 35 -12.87 4.58 -5.44
C SER A 35 -14.17 3.79 -5.63
N SER A 36 -15.13 4.37 -6.35
CA SER A 36 -16.39 3.71 -6.74
C SER A 36 -16.17 2.45 -7.57
N VAL A 37 -14.99 2.32 -8.19
CA VAL A 37 -14.63 1.21 -9.08
C VAL A 37 -13.84 0.13 -8.35
N LEU A 38 -12.87 0.52 -7.50
CA LEU A 38 -11.98 -0.43 -6.81
C LEU A 38 -12.60 -0.94 -5.50
N SER A 39 -13.24 -0.05 -4.75
CA SER A 39 -13.81 -0.31 -3.43
C SER A 39 -15.25 0.18 -3.36
N PRO A 40 -16.16 -0.33 -4.21
CA PRO A 40 -17.56 0.07 -4.17
C PRO A 40 -18.19 -0.28 -2.80
N PRO A 41 -19.33 0.36 -2.43
CA PRO A 41 -19.93 0.19 -1.11
C PRO A 41 -20.13 -1.26 -0.70
N GLU A 42 -20.62 -2.11 -1.60
CA GLU A 42 -20.88 -3.54 -1.36
C GLU A 42 -19.60 -4.33 -1.01
N THR A 43 -18.44 -3.89 -1.54
CA THR A 43 -17.15 -4.50 -1.23
C THR A 43 -16.72 -4.14 0.19
N LEU A 44 -16.89 -2.88 0.61
CA LEU A 44 -16.55 -2.45 1.96
C LEU A 44 -17.54 -2.96 3.01
N ASP A 45 -18.82 -3.11 2.65
CA ASP A 45 -19.82 -3.71 3.54
C ASP A 45 -19.48 -5.17 3.83
N LYS A 46 -19.13 -5.95 2.80
CA LYS A 46 -18.73 -7.35 2.95
C LYS A 46 -17.40 -7.50 3.70
N LEU A 47 -16.50 -6.55 3.56
CA LEU A 47 -15.21 -6.58 4.25
C LEU A 47 -15.33 -6.62 5.78
N ALA A 48 -16.38 -6.01 6.35
CA ALA A 48 -16.62 -6.04 7.78
C ALA A 48 -16.82 -7.46 8.35
N GLU A 49 -17.21 -8.42 7.50
CA GLU A 49 -17.39 -9.83 7.84
C GLU A 49 -16.10 -10.66 7.69
N LEU A 50 -15.01 -10.07 7.18
CA LEU A 50 -13.75 -10.80 6.96
C LEU A 50 -13.12 -11.22 8.28
N GLU A 51 -12.93 -12.52 8.44
CA GLU A 51 -12.26 -13.10 9.60
C GLU A 51 -10.77 -13.28 9.33
N ALA A 52 -9.97 -12.56 10.12
CA ALA A 52 -8.52 -12.76 10.17
C ALA A 52 -8.18 -14.10 10.85
N ARG A 53 -6.99 -14.64 10.51
CA ARG A 53 -6.39 -15.80 11.19
C ARG A 53 -5.11 -15.35 11.92
N GLU A 54 -4.74 -16.04 12.99
CA GLU A 54 -3.51 -15.75 13.74
C GLU A 54 -2.23 -15.85 12.90
N ASP A 55 -2.27 -16.71 11.87
CA ASP A 55 -1.17 -16.99 10.96
C ASP A 55 -1.22 -16.18 9.65
N ASP A 56 -2.13 -15.22 9.53
CA ASP A 56 -2.13 -14.28 8.41
C ASP A 56 -0.91 -13.37 8.44
N LEU A 57 -0.38 -13.10 7.26
CA LEU A 57 0.55 -12.02 7.03
C LEU A 57 -0.24 -10.82 6.51
N VAL A 58 -0.33 -9.78 7.29
CA VAL A 58 -1.08 -8.56 6.91
C VAL A 58 -0.11 -7.47 6.54
N LEU A 59 -0.22 -6.97 5.31
CA LEU A 59 0.55 -5.82 4.82
C LEU A 59 -0.36 -4.60 4.74
N VAL A 60 0.02 -3.55 5.44
CA VAL A 60 -0.65 -2.26 5.40
C VAL A 60 0.29 -1.20 4.84
N ALA A 61 -0.21 -0.33 4.00
CA ALA A 61 0.50 0.87 3.59
C ALA A 61 -0.50 1.93 3.13
N TYR A 62 -0.25 3.20 3.47
CA TYR A 62 -0.93 4.29 2.77
C TYR A 62 -0.60 4.20 1.26
N PRO A 63 -1.50 4.60 0.34
CA PRO A 63 -1.21 4.56 -1.08
C PRO A 63 0.15 5.18 -1.42
N LYS A 64 0.93 4.51 -2.27
CA LYS A 64 2.26 4.94 -2.75
C LYS A 64 3.41 4.86 -1.74
N CYS A 65 3.18 4.34 -0.55
CA CYS A 65 4.25 4.09 0.44
C CYS A 65 5.07 2.80 0.19
N GLY A 66 4.94 2.14 -0.98
CA GLY A 66 5.74 0.96 -1.32
C GLY A 66 4.99 -0.37 -1.24
N PHE A 67 3.65 -0.35 -1.19
CA PHE A 67 2.81 -1.54 -1.06
C PHE A 67 3.17 -2.65 -2.06
N ASN A 68 3.16 -2.37 -3.37
CA ASN A 68 3.43 -3.39 -4.40
C ASN A 68 4.85 -3.96 -4.31
N TRP A 69 5.81 -3.15 -3.91
CA TRP A 69 7.17 -3.60 -3.65
C TRP A 69 7.22 -4.61 -2.50
N MET A 70 6.61 -4.25 -1.35
CA MET A 70 6.57 -5.16 -0.19
C MET A 70 5.74 -6.42 -0.43
N VAL A 71 4.68 -6.36 -1.24
CA VAL A 71 3.96 -7.58 -1.68
C VAL A 71 4.90 -8.54 -2.39
N ALA A 72 5.73 -8.04 -3.31
CA ALA A 72 6.68 -8.89 -4.03
C ALA A 72 7.76 -9.47 -3.11
N VAL A 73 8.27 -8.67 -2.16
CA VAL A 73 9.23 -9.12 -1.14
C VAL A 73 8.60 -10.19 -0.25
N LEU A 74 7.42 -9.94 0.30
CA LEU A 74 6.72 -10.88 1.20
C LEU A 74 6.41 -12.21 0.52
N ARG A 75 6.00 -12.20 -0.75
CA ARG A 75 5.78 -13.44 -1.51
C ARG A 75 7.05 -14.28 -1.64
N LYS A 76 8.18 -13.63 -1.91
CA LYS A 76 9.46 -14.33 -1.99
C LYS A 76 9.87 -14.90 -0.63
N ILE A 77 9.64 -14.15 0.47
CA ILE A 77 9.87 -14.63 1.83
C ILE A 77 9.01 -15.87 2.12
N VAL A 78 7.70 -15.79 1.83
CA VAL A 78 6.78 -16.93 2.03
C VAL A 78 7.22 -18.13 1.20
N ASN A 79 7.48 -17.93 -0.09
CA ASN A 79 7.90 -19.02 -0.97
C ASN A 79 9.21 -19.68 -0.49
N ALA A 80 10.21 -18.88 -0.14
CA ALA A 80 11.50 -19.39 0.32
C ALA A 80 11.40 -20.14 1.67
N SER A 81 10.60 -19.61 2.60
CA SER A 81 10.43 -20.24 3.92
C SER A 81 9.54 -21.48 3.90
N THR A 82 8.52 -21.52 3.02
CA THR A 82 7.54 -22.63 2.99
C THR A 82 7.81 -23.67 1.90
N GLY A 83 8.79 -23.43 1.03
CA GLY A 83 9.05 -24.27 -0.14
C GLY A 83 7.97 -24.17 -1.23
N ARG A 84 7.07 -23.17 -1.16
CA ARG A 84 6.05 -22.94 -2.18
C ARG A 84 6.67 -22.29 -3.42
N ASN A 85 6.08 -22.54 -4.57
CA ASN A 85 6.41 -21.86 -5.81
C ASN A 85 5.15 -21.21 -6.37
N GLU A 86 4.56 -20.32 -5.58
CA GLU A 86 3.34 -19.62 -5.97
C GLU A 86 3.67 -18.54 -7.01
N LYS A 87 2.99 -18.63 -8.15
CA LYS A 87 3.03 -17.54 -9.13
C LYS A 87 2.36 -16.30 -8.54
N PRO A 88 2.86 -15.10 -8.85
CA PRO A 88 2.19 -13.87 -8.42
C PRO A 88 0.71 -13.90 -8.87
N PRO A 89 -0.25 -13.67 -7.97
CA PRO A 89 -1.63 -13.50 -8.40
C PRO A 89 -1.73 -12.27 -9.30
N GLU A 90 -2.65 -12.32 -10.23
CA GLU A 90 -2.92 -11.24 -11.20
C GLU A 90 -3.38 -9.94 -10.53
N ARG A 91 -3.71 -9.99 -9.24
CA ARG A 91 -4.19 -8.84 -8.45
C ARG A 91 -3.31 -8.59 -7.23
N PRO A 92 -3.15 -7.33 -6.80
CA PRO A 92 -2.66 -7.02 -5.47
C PRO A 92 -3.56 -7.70 -4.42
N PRO A 93 -3.02 -8.18 -3.31
CA PRO A 93 -3.81 -8.79 -2.23
C PRO A 93 -4.57 -7.76 -1.38
N LEU A 94 -5.08 -6.68 -1.97
CA LEU A 94 -5.83 -5.63 -1.30
C LEU A 94 -7.27 -6.10 -1.04
N VAL A 95 -7.58 -6.31 0.24
CA VAL A 95 -8.88 -6.90 0.65
C VAL A 95 -10.06 -6.02 0.28
N GLU A 96 -9.91 -4.70 0.35
CA GLU A 96 -10.92 -3.71 -0.03
C GLU A 96 -11.13 -3.60 -1.55
N PHE A 97 -10.36 -4.31 -2.38
CA PHE A 97 -10.55 -4.37 -3.83
C PHE A 97 -11.19 -5.68 -4.28
N LEU A 98 -11.29 -6.64 -3.39
CA LEU A 98 -11.85 -7.95 -3.70
C LEU A 98 -13.37 -7.88 -3.74
N PRO A 99 -14.01 -8.33 -4.83
CA PRO A 99 -15.47 -8.46 -4.85
C PRO A 99 -15.98 -9.39 -3.73
N PRO A 100 -17.23 -9.23 -3.27
CA PRO A 100 -17.79 -10.02 -2.18
C PRO A 100 -17.62 -11.53 -2.34
N ASP A 101 -17.84 -12.06 -3.55
CA ASP A 101 -17.68 -13.50 -3.87
C ASP A 101 -16.23 -13.99 -3.77
N VAL A 102 -15.25 -13.09 -3.95
CA VAL A 102 -13.82 -13.40 -3.77
C VAL A 102 -13.42 -13.29 -2.31
N GLN A 103 -13.99 -12.34 -1.56
CA GLN A 103 -13.76 -12.22 -0.12
C GLN A 103 -14.23 -13.49 0.62
N GLU A 104 -15.37 -14.06 0.27
CA GLU A 104 -15.86 -15.33 0.84
C GLU A 104 -14.86 -16.48 0.68
N LYS A 105 -14.19 -16.55 -0.48
CA LYS A 105 -13.18 -17.57 -0.77
C LYS A 105 -11.84 -17.37 -0.06
N LEU A 106 -11.61 -16.22 0.58
CA LEU A 106 -10.41 -16.03 1.40
C LEU A 106 -10.33 -17.04 2.55
N SER A 107 -11.48 -17.52 3.05
CA SER A 107 -11.53 -18.57 4.07
C SER A 107 -10.99 -19.92 3.59
N GLU A 108 -10.94 -20.17 2.29
CA GLU A 108 -10.45 -21.41 1.68
C GLU A 108 -8.95 -21.35 1.33
N MET A 109 -8.33 -20.16 1.42
CA MET A 109 -6.93 -19.99 1.06
C MET A 109 -6.00 -20.77 2.02
N PRO A 110 -4.90 -21.36 1.48
CA PRO A 110 -3.94 -22.08 2.30
C PRO A 110 -3.17 -21.11 3.23
N THR A 111 -2.78 -21.64 4.38
CA THR A 111 -1.96 -20.98 5.40
C THR A 111 -0.47 -20.94 5.00
N PRO A 112 0.28 -19.85 5.20
CA PRO A 112 -0.23 -18.54 5.62
C PRO A 112 -0.85 -17.74 4.45
N ARG A 113 -1.88 -16.95 4.74
CA ARG A 113 -2.45 -16.01 3.75
C ARG A 113 -1.67 -14.69 3.78
N LEU A 114 -1.36 -14.15 2.61
CA LEU A 114 -0.88 -12.77 2.49
C LEU A 114 -2.07 -11.87 2.13
N LEU A 115 -2.48 -11.05 3.09
CA LEU A 115 -3.54 -10.06 2.93
C LEU A 115 -2.94 -8.67 2.93
N GLY A 116 -3.50 -7.76 2.14
CA GLY A 116 -3.03 -6.39 2.07
C GLY A 116 -4.16 -5.39 2.18
N THR A 117 -3.86 -4.16 2.64
CA THR A 117 -4.85 -3.10 2.70
C THR A 117 -4.22 -1.70 2.70
N HIS A 118 -4.98 -0.71 2.23
CA HIS A 118 -4.71 0.72 2.39
C HIS A 118 -5.59 1.35 3.49
N LEU A 119 -6.40 0.55 4.18
CA LEU A 119 -7.38 1.04 5.12
C LEU A 119 -6.75 1.64 6.38
N HIS A 120 -7.46 2.59 6.94
CA HIS A 120 -7.24 3.09 8.28
C HIS A 120 -7.53 1.99 9.32
N PRO A 121 -6.75 1.86 10.41
CA PRO A 121 -6.97 0.79 11.39
C PRO A 121 -8.36 0.81 12.01
N ASP A 122 -8.96 2.00 12.20
CA ASP A 122 -10.29 2.14 12.83
C ASP A 122 -11.44 1.56 11.98
N ILE A 123 -11.20 1.32 10.68
CA ILE A 123 -12.20 0.75 9.75
C ILE A 123 -11.82 -0.65 9.26
N MET A 124 -10.70 -1.19 9.74
CA MET A 124 -10.35 -2.60 9.49
C MET A 124 -11.31 -3.51 10.29
N PRO A 125 -11.63 -4.72 9.75
CA PRO A 125 -12.42 -5.69 10.50
C PRO A 125 -11.84 -5.96 11.88
N ALA A 126 -12.69 -6.02 12.92
CA ALA A 126 -12.26 -6.21 14.30
C ALA A 126 -11.42 -7.48 14.52
N SER A 127 -11.63 -8.51 13.67
CA SER A 127 -10.88 -9.75 13.72
C SER A 127 -9.37 -9.56 13.58
N PHE A 128 -8.91 -8.53 12.84
CA PHE A 128 -7.47 -8.22 12.70
C PHE A 128 -6.81 -7.80 14.02
N PHE A 129 -7.58 -7.25 14.96
CA PHE A 129 -7.07 -6.85 16.28
C PHE A 129 -7.39 -7.87 17.39
N THR A 130 -8.46 -8.66 17.22
CA THR A 130 -8.84 -9.68 18.21
C THR A 130 -8.12 -11.01 18.01
N LYS A 131 -7.90 -11.44 16.76
CA LYS A 131 -7.12 -12.65 16.41
C LYS A 131 -5.61 -12.41 16.40
N LYS A 132 -5.19 -11.14 16.40
CA LYS A 132 -3.79 -10.71 16.50
C LYS A 132 -2.85 -11.33 15.45
N PRO A 133 -3.19 -11.35 14.15
CA PRO A 133 -2.21 -11.66 13.11
C PRO A 133 -1.03 -10.69 13.21
N LYS A 134 0.06 -11.02 12.54
CA LYS A 134 1.17 -10.11 12.40
C LYS A 134 0.88 -9.09 11.30
N ILE A 135 1.04 -7.80 11.61
CA ILE A 135 0.74 -6.67 10.73
C ILE A 135 2.02 -5.89 10.44
N LEU A 136 2.44 -5.89 9.19
CA LEU A 136 3.53 -5.04 8.69
C LEU A 136 2.94 -3.77 8.08
N VAL A 137 3.31 -2.61 8.62
CA VAL A 137 2.89 -1.31 8.11
C VAL A 137 4.06 -0.60 7.45
N VAL A 138 3.89 -0.15 6.21
CA VAL A 138 4.94 0.55 5.46
C VAL A 138 4.56 2.01 5.30
N PHE A 139 5.44 2.90 5.77
CA PHE A 139 5.36 4.33 5.55
C PHE A 139 6.46 4.82 4.62
N ARG A 140 6.26 5.98 4.05
CA ARG A 140 7.21 6.71 3.23
C ARG A 140 7.11 8.19 3.56
N ASN A 141 8.18 8.96 3.39
CA ASN A 141 8.11 10.40 3.60
C ASN A 141 6.93 11.03 2.82
N PRO A 142 6.20 11.98 3.42
CA PRO A 142 4.95 12.48 2.84
C PRO A 142 5.14 13.28 1.55
N LYS A 143 6.27 13.96 1.37
CA LYS A 143 6.56 14.74 0.15
C LYS A 143 6.67 13.83 -1.08
N ASP A 144 7.49 12.77 -1.01
CA ASP A 144 7.60 11.79 -2.09
C ASP A 144 6.32 10.96 -2.27
N THR A 145 5.58 10.71 -1.19
CA THR A 145 4.29 10.02 -1.24
C THR A 145 3.30 10.83 -2.08
N LEU A 146 3.19 12.13 -1.82
CA LEU A 146 2.31 13.05 -2.58
C LEU A 146 2.67 13.06 -4.06
N VAL A 147 3.94 13.24 -4.41
CA VAL A 147 4.41 13.24 -5.80
C VAL A 147 4.11 11.91 -6.48
N SER A 148 4.40 10.81 -5.81
CA SER A 148 4.12 9.47 -6.34
C SER A 148 2.61 9.25 -6.55
N TYR A 149 1.77 9.81 -5.68
CA TYR A 149 0.33 9.67 -5.75
C TYR A 149 -0.26 10.50 -6.89
N PHE A 150 0.21 11.74 -7.07
CA PHE A 150 -0.15 12.59 -8.21
C PHE A 150 0.04 11.85 -9.55
N HIS A 151 1.24 11.32 -9.77
CA HIS A 151 1.53 10.61 -11.01
C HIS A 151 0.75 9.29 -11.15
N PHE A 152 0.46 8.63 -10.05
CA PHE A 152 -0.33 7.40 -10.06
C PHE A 152 -1.79 7.66 -10.45
N MET A 153 -2.42 8.69 -9.87
CA MET A 153 -3.80 9.03 -10.19
C MET A 153 -3.96 9.42 -11.65
N ASN A 154 -3.06 10.25 -12.19
CA ASN A 154 -3.10 10.67 -13.59
C ASN A 154 -2.89 9.53 -14.59
N LYS A 155 -2.25 8.42 -14.17
CA LYS A 155 -2.03 7.24 -15.02
C LYS A 155 -3.05 6.13 -14.78
N ASN A 156 -3.88 6.25 -13.76
CA ASN A 156 -4.81 5.20 -13.37
C ASN A 156 -6.25 5.58 -13.73
N PRO A 157 -6.86 4.99 -14.77
CA PRO A 157 -8.19 5.38 -15.24
C PRO A 157 -9.32 5.13 -14.25
N VAL A 158 -9.11 4.31 -13.20
CA VAL A 158 -10.12 4.02 -12.18
C VAL A 158 -10.17 5.05 -11.05
N LEU A 159 -9.32 6.06 -11.11
CA LEU A 159 -9.29 7.21 -10.22
C LEU A 159 -9.51 8.51 -11.02
N PRO A 160 -9.96 9.59 -10.39
CA PRO A 160 -10.06 10.89 -11.06
C PRO A 160 -8.67 11.41 -11.44
N SER A 161 -8.62 12.30 -12.42
CA SER A 161 -7.39 13.04 -12.72
C SER A 161 -6.95 13.88 -11.52
N ALA A 162 -5.66 13.88 -11.26
CA ALA A 162 -5.05 14.71 -10.23
C ALA A 162 -4.63 16.10 -10.77
N GLU A 163 -4.83 16.37 -12.05
CA GLU A 163 -4.51 17.68 -12.64
C GLU A 163 -5.52 18.76 -12.25
N PRO A 164 -5.09 20.02 -12.00
CA PRO A 164 -3.70 20.46 -11.99
C PRO A 164 -2.98 20.15 -10.66
N TRP A 165 -1.64 20.15 -10.67
CA TRP A 165 -0.78 19.86 -9.51
C TRP A 165 -1.15 20.63 -8.24
N ASP A 166 -1.37 21.94 -8.34
CA ASP A 166 -1.66 22.80 -7.18
C ASP A 166 -2.98 22.39 -6.50
N LYS A 167 -3.98 21.98 -7.29
CA LYS A 167 -5.23 21.46 -6.75
C LYS A 167 -4.97 20.14 -6.00
N PHE A 168 -4.27 19.21 -6.62
CA PHE A 168 -3.97 17.93 -5.99
C PHE A 168 -3.14 18.09 -4.72
N PHE A 169 -2.17 19.01 -4.72
CA PHE A 169 -1.43 19.36 -3.52
C PHE A 169 -2.37 19.80 -2.40
N SER A 170 -3.30 20.71 -2.67
CA SER A 170 -4.27 21.20 -1.69
C SER A 170 -5.20 20.08 -1.20
N ASP A 171 -5.69 19.24 -2.11
CA ASP A 171 -6.56 18.10 -1.79
C ASP A 171 -5.82 17.08 -0.91
N PHE A 172 -4.55 16.76 -1.21
CA PHE A 172 -3.73 15.87 -0.39
C PHE A 172 -3.49 16.43 1.02
N MET A 173 -3.15 17.74 1.12
CA MET A 173 -2.95 18.41 2.41
C MET A 173 -4.22 18.42 3.27
N ALA A 174 -5.39 18.51 2.64
CA ALA A 174 -6.69 18.45 3.30
C ALA A 174 -7.19 17.01 3.57
N GLY A 175 -6.54 15.99 3.00
CA GLY A 175 -7.02 14.61 3.07
C GLY A 175 -8.18 14.29 2.13
N GLU A 176 -8.50 15.17 1.19
CA GLU A 176 -9.57 15.02 0.19
C GLU A 176 -9.07 14.26 -1.05
N VAL A 177 -8.39 13.16 -0.82
CA VAL A 177 -7.90 12.20 -1.82
C VAL A 177 -8.40 10.79 -1.51
N ALA A 178 -8.35 9.89 -2.47
CA ALA A 178 -8.74 8.50 -2.23
C ALA A 178 -7.91 7.91 -1.06
N TRP A 179 -8.57 7.14 -0.19
CA TRP A 179 -8.07 6.61 1.10
C TRP A 179 -7.77 7.68 2.15
N GLY A 180 -8.16 8.95 1.94
CA GLY A 180 -8.14 10.00 2.95
C GLY A 180 -6.76 10.55 3.26
N SER A 181 -6.63 11.15 4.44
CA SER A 181 -5.43 11.84 4.89
C SER A 181 -4.27 10.89 5.21
N TYR A 182 -3.10 11.15 4.62
CA TYR A 182 -1.84 10.50 5.00
C TYR A 182 -1.53 10.68 6.48
N PHE A 183 -1.72 11.89 7.00
CA PHE A 183 -1.39 12.22 8.39
C PHE A 183 -2.33 11.55 9.39
N ASP A 184 -3.61 11.47 9.07
CA ASP A 184 -4.58 10.79 9.95
C ASP A 184 -4.36 9.28 9.94
N HIS A 185 -4.04 8.70 8.78
CA HIS A 185 -3.62 7.30 8.68
C HIS A 185 -2.35 7.04 9.51
N ALA A 186 -1.37 7.93 9.46
CA ALA A 186 -0.13 7.82 10.24
C ALA A 186 -0.40 7.90 11.75
N LEU A 187 -1.20 8.88 12.19
CA LEU A 187 -1.57 9.05 13.61
C LEU A 187 -2.38 7.87 14.15
N ALA A 188 -3.21 7.25 13.31
CA ALA A 188 -3.95 6.08 13.72
C ALA A 188 -3.04 4.86 13.94
N TRP A 189 -2.08 4.62 13.05
CA TRP A 189 -1.09 3.55 13.21
C TRP A 189 -0.06 3.83 14.30
N GLU A 190 0.20 5.10 14.63
CA GLU A 190 1.02 5.49 15.79
C GLU A 190 0.54 4.82 17.08
N LYS A 191 -0.78 4.72 17.27
CA LYS A 191 -1.40 4.09 18.46
C LYS A 191 -1.05 2.61 18.61
N HIS A 192 -0.67 1.94 17.55
CA HIS A 192 -0.34 0.52 17.50
C HIS A 192 1.18 0.24 17.49
N LEU A 193 2.01 1.27 17.63
CA LEU A 193 3.46 1.17 17.45
C LEU A 193 4.14 0.31 18.52
N ASP A 194 3.55 0.20 19.69
CA ASP A 194 4.04 -0.60 20.82
C ASP A 194 3.37 -2.01 20.87
N ASP A 195 2.46 -2.35 19.92
CA ASP A 195 1.88 -3.68 19.83
C ASP A 195 2.92 -4.67 19.23
N PRO A 196 3.27 -5.77 19.92
CA PRO A 196 4.25 -6.74 19.42
C PRO A 196 3.80 -7.47 18.13
N ASN A 197 2.53 -7.36 17.77
CA ASN A 197 2.00 -7.88 16.51
C ASN A 197 2.00 -6.86 15.37
N VAL A 198 2.46 -5.63 15.62
CA VAL A 198 2.57 -4.57 14.61
C VAL A 198 4.03 -4.18 14.42
N MET A 199 4.52 -4.29 13.18
CA MET A 199 5.84 -3.80 12.80
C MET A 199 5.68 -2.64 11.83
N ILE A 200 6.29 -1.50 12.14
CA ILE A 200 6.31 -0.36 11.22
C ILE A 200 7.70 -0.21 10.64
N VAL A 201 7.79 -0.12 9.32
CA VAL A 201 9.01 0.12 8.55
C VAL A 201 8.84 1.32 7.63
N THR A 202 9.94 1.96 7.24
CA THR A 202 9.92 3.03 6.25
C THR A 202 10.43 2.53 4.89
N TYR A 203 9.86 3.08 3.83
CA TYR A 203 10.31 2.83 2.45
C TYR A 203 11.79 3.16 2.30
N GLU A 204 12.22 4.25 2.92
CA GLU A 204 13.58 4.77 2.86
C GLU A 204 14.58 3.81 3.51
N ASP A 205 14.27 3.28 4.70
CA ASP A 205 15.15 2.32 5.38
C ASP A 205 15.25 1.01 4.60
N LEU A 206 14.13 0.52 4.05
CA LEU A 206 14.12 -0.67 3.19
C LEU A 206 14.96 -0.44 1.93
N LYS A 207 14.88 0.75 1.33
CA LYS A 207 15.66 1.09 0.14
C LYS A 207 17.14 1.22 0.45
N GLN A 208 17.51 1.71 1.62
CA GLN A 208 18.90 1.88 2.05
C GLN A 208 19.57 0.52 2.30
N ASN A 209 18.86 -0.44 2.92
CA ASN A 209 19.37 -1.78 3.21
C ASN A 209 18.26 -2.83 3.13
N LEU A 210 17.98 -3.30 1.93
CA LEU A 210 16.89 -4.26 1.69
C LEU A 210 17.18 -5.63 2.33
N ALA A 211 18.42 -6.07 2.37
CA ALA A 211 18.77 -7.36 2.99
C ALA A 211 18.45 -7.37 4.49
N GLU A 212 18.81 -6.31 5.20
CA GLU A 212 18.44 -6.15 6.61
C GLU A 212 16.93 -6.01 6.80
N GLY A 213 16.23 -5.32 5.87
CA GLY A 213 14.78 -5.23 5.87
C GLY A 213 14.12 -6.60 5.69
N VAL A 214 14.57 -7.41 4.72
CA VAL A 214 14.10 -8.77 4.48
C VAL A 214 14.29 -9.64 5.72
N LYS A 215 15.47 -9.59 6.35
CA LYS A 215 15.78 -10.33 7.58
C LYS A 215 14.79 -9.98 8.69
N LYS A 216 14.66 -8.70 9.04
CA LYS A 216 13.74 -8.23 10.09
C LYS A 216 12.28 -8.61 9.83
N VAL A 217 11.83 -8.48 8.60
CA VAL A 217 10.45 -8.82 8.21
C VAL A 217 10.22 -10.33 8.29
N SER A 218 11.18 -11.16 7.85
CA SER A 218 11.07 -12.62 7.94
C SER A 218 11.05 -13.10 9.39
N GLU A 219 11.89 -12.54 10.26
CA GLU A 219 11.91 -12.81 11.69
C GLU A 219 10.58 -12.40 12.36
N PHE A 220 10.07 -11.20 12.02
CA PHE A 220 8.79 -10.71 12.53
C PHE A 220 7.63 -11.64 12.20
N PHE A 221 7.55 -12.13 10.96
CA PHE A 221 6.51 -13.08 10.54
C PHE A 221 6.81 -14.54 10.94
N LYS A 222 7.93 -14.80 11.61
CA LYS A 222 8.40 -16.16 11.97
C LYS A 222 8.56 -17.08 10.75
N LEU A 223 9.05 -16.51 9.66
CA LEU A 223 9.36 -17.20 8.41
C LEU A 223 10.89 -17.29 8.26
N PRO A 224 11.56 -18.31 8.81
CA PRO A 224 13.01 -18.38 8.84
C PRO A 224 13.58 -18.48 7.43
N LEU A 225 14.67 -17.73 7.19
CA LEU A 225 15.42 -17.73 5.95
C LEU A 225 16.91 -17.94 6.25
N THR A 226 17.63 -18.56 5.32
CA THR A 226 19.10 -18.57 5.33
C THR A 226 19.66 -17.25 4.85
N ASP A 227 20.95 -16.96 5.14
CA ASP A 227 21.60 -15.75 4.65
C ASP A 227 21.65 -15.69 3.13
N GLU A 228 21.78 -16.83 2.44
CA GLU A 228 21.73 -16.92 0.97
C GLU A 228 20.34 -16.57 0.44
N GLN A 229 19.28 -17.05 1.11
CA GLN A 229 17.90 -16.69 0.72
C GLN A 229 17.63 -15.21 0.93
N ILE A 230 18.10 -14.62 2.03
CA ILE A 230 17.99 -13.19 2.29
C ILE A 230 18.68 -12.38 1.19
N ALA A 231 19.91 -12.74 0.85
CA ALA A 231 20.69 -12.08 -0.20
C ALA A 231 20.03 -12.18 -1.58
N SER A 232 19.52 -13.38 -1.93
CA SER A 232 18.79 -13.61 -3.19
C SER A 232 17.51 -12.75 -3.27
N ILE A 233 16.67 -12.77 -2.22
CA ILE A 233 15.42 -12.00 -2.17
C ILE A 233 15.73 -10.50 -2.29
N ALA A 234 16.74 -9.99 -1.58
CA ALA A 234 17.13 -8.60 -1.63
C ALA A 234 17.63 -8.20 -3.03
N GLY A 235 18.50 -9.00 -3.64
CA GLY A 235 19.02 -8.76 -4.98
C GLY A 235 17.93 -8.71 -6.06
N GLU A 236 17.00 -9.67 -6.02
CA GLU A 236 15.89 -9.77 -6.96
C GLU A 236 14.73 -8.79 -6.70
N SER A 237 14.75 -8.09 -5.59
CA SER A 237 13.72 -7.14 -5.20
C SER A 237 14.19 -5.69 -5.21
N THR A 238 15.34 -5.41 -5.80
CA THR A 238 15.77 -4.03 -6.09
C THR A 238 14.77 -3.35 -7.04
N PHE A 239 14.72 -2.02 -7.04
CA PHE A 239 13.79 -1.28 -7.90
C PHE A 239 13.99 -1.63 -9.39
N SER A 240 15.24 -1.72 -9.86
CA SER A 240 15.55 -2.09 -11.25
C SER A 240 15.05 -3.50 -11.59
N ALA A 241 15.31 -4.48 -10.74
CA ALA A 241 14.82 -5.84 -10.92
C ALA A 241 13.27 -5.90 -10.93
N MET A 242 12.63 -5.11 -10.06
CA MET A 242 11.17 -5.01 -10.03
C MET A 242 10.59 -4.34 -11.27
N LEU A 243 11.23 -3.30 -11.80
CA LEU A 243 10.81 -2.62 -13.03
C LEU A 243 10.87 -3.57 -14.24
N GLU A 244 11.97 -4.31 -14.39
CA GLU A 244 12.13 -5.31 -15.45
C GLU A 244 11.08 -6.43 -15.38
N ASN A 245 10.81 -6.91 -14.17
CA ASN A 245 9.81 -7.95 -13.95
C ASN A 245 8.37 -7.44 -14.04
N SER A 246 8.11 -6.17 -13.72
CA SER A 246 6.78 -5.60 -13.79
C SER A 246 6.23 -5.50 -15.22
N GLN A 247 7.10 -5.25 -16.19
CA GLN A 247 6.73 -5.29 -17.62
C GLN A 247 6.29 -6.69 -18.04
N LYS A 248 6.90 -7.74 -17.47
CA LYS A 248 6.54 -9.13 -17.73
C LYS A 248 5.27 -9.58 -17.01
N SER A 249 5.00 -9.04 -15.81
CA SER A 249 3.89 -9.48 -14.94
C SER A 249 2.63 -8.60 -15.03
N HIS A 250 2.76 -7.32 -15.38
CA HIS A 250 1.67 -6.33 -15.41
C HIS A 250 1.51 -5.64 -16.77
N GLY A 251 2.33 -6.00 -17.79
CA GLY A 251 2.29 -5.36 -19.10
C GLY A 251 2.46 -3.84 -19.00
N ASN A 252 1.65 -3.08 -19.74
CA ASN A 252 1.68 -1.60 -19.72
C ASN A 252 1.37 -0.96 -18.37
N PHE A 253 0.76 -1.70 -17.42
CA PHE A 253 0.50 -1.24 -16.06
C PHE A 253 1.73 -1.26 -15.16
N GLY A 254 2.78 -2.00 -15.48
CA GLY A 254 4.02 -2.00 -14.72
C GLY A 254 4.58 -0.60 -14.49
N ASN A 255 4.52 0.24 -15.50
CA ASN A 255 4.99 1.64 -15.44
C ASN A 255 4.08 2.58 -14.61
N VAL A 256 2.85 2.16 -14.28
CA VAL A 256 1.94 2.92 -13.39
C VAL A 256 2.35 2.71 -11.94
N PHE A 257 2.79 1.50 -11.58
CA PHE A 257 3.17 1.16 -10.22
C PHE A 257 4.62 1.53 -9.88
N PHE A 258 5.56 1.36 -10.84
CA PHE A 258 6.99 1.59 -10.66
C PHE A 258 7.47 2.74 -11.55
N ARG A 259 7.51 3.97 -11.02
CA ARG A 259 7.85 5.17 -11.79
C ARG A 259 9.37 5.46 -11.79
N LYS A 260 9.92 5.82 -10.63
CA LYS A 260 11.35 6.15 -10.43
C LYS A 260 11.99 5.33 -9.31
N GLY A 261 11.23 5.05 -8.24
CA GLY A 261 11.75 4.36 -7.08
C GLY A 261 12.81 5.16 -6.31
N GLU A 262 12.84 6.48 -6.45
CA GLU A 262 13.81 7.38 -5.83
C GLU A 262 13.26 8.04 -4.58
N VAL A 263 14.16 8.42 -3.67
CA VAL A 263 13.88 9.26 -2.51
C VAL A 263 14.34 10.69 -2.84
N GLY A 264 13.49 11.68 -2.54
CA GLY A 264 13.81 13.09 -2.78
C GLY A 264 13.35 13.64 -4.14
N ASP A 265 12.58 12.87 -4.93
CA ASP A 265 12.03 13.37 -6.21
C ASP A 265 11.03 14.51 -6.03
N TRP A 266 10.51 14.70 -4.81
CA TRP A 266 9.65 15.82 -4.47
C TRP A 266 10.27 17.19 -4.77
N LYS A 267 11.61 17.32 -4.69
CA LYS A 267 12.36 18.56 -5.00
C LYS A 267 12.14 19.04 -6.45
N ASN A 268 11.77 18.15 -7.35
CA ASN A 268 11.47 18.47 -8.75
C ASN A 268 10.01 18.93 -8.99
N HIS A 269 9.18 18.96 -7.94
CA HIS A 269 7.72 19.18 -8.08
C HIS A 269 7.21 20.27 -7.14
N PHE A 270 7.74 20.34 -5.93
CA PHE A 270 7.30 21.29 -4.92
C PHE A 270 7.90 22.68 -5.17
N SER A 271 7.06 23.72 -5.05
CA SER A 271 7.56 25.07 -4.83
C SER A 271 8.05 25.22 -3.38
N ASP A 272 8.84 26.28 -3.11
CA ASP A 272 9.30 26.60 -1.75
C ASP A 272 8.11 26.81 -0.80
N VAL A 273 7.02 27.43 -1.28
CA VAL A 273 5.80 27.64 -0.50
C VAL A 273 5.14 26.30 -0.14
N GLN A 274 4.98 25.41 -1.11
CA GLN A 274 4.38 24.09 -0.88
C GLN A 274 5.25 23.22 0.04
N SER A 275 6.58 23.31 -0.13
CA SER A 275 7.53 22.63 0.76
C SER A 275 7.33 23.08 2.21
N LYS A 276 7.29 24.40 2.44
CA LYS A 276 7.05 24.97 3.77
C LYS A 276 5.68 24.58 4.35
N GLN A 277 4.63 24.60 3.57
CA GLN A 277 3.30 24.18 4.02
C GLN A 277 3.30 22.71 4.48
N MET A 278 3.97 21.82 3.75
CA MET A 278 4.11 20.42 4.15
C MET A 278 4.95 20.27 5.43
N ASP A 279 6.03 21.06 5.58
CA ASP A 279 6.86 21.07 6.78
C ASP A 279 6.06 21.50 8.01
N GLU A 280 5.25 22.56 7.88
CA GLU A 280 4.36 23.05 8.95
C GLU A 280 3.31 21.99 9.33
N LEU A 281 2.71 21.30 8.37
CA LEU A 281 1.73 20.24 8.63
C LEU A 281 2.40 19.03 9.30
N PHE A 282 3.58 18.60 8.83
CA PHE A 282 4.35 17.53 9.47
C PHE A 282 4.71 17.90 10.91
N GLN A 283 5.22 19.12 11.11
CA GLN A 283 5.57 19.64 12.44
C GLN A 283 4.36 19.61 13.38
N ALA A 284 3.19 20.03 12.92
CA ALA A 284 1.97 20.07 13.70
C ALA A 284 1.41 18.69 14.04
N LYS A 285 1.51 17.71 13.13
CA LYS A 285 0.84 16.41 13.24
C LYS A 285 1.76 15.29 13.73
N LEU A 286 3.01 15.21 13.26
CA LEU A 286 3.84 14.02 13.43
C LEU A 286 5.19 14.25 14.14
N SER A 287 5.72 15.48 14.21
CA SER A 287 7.08 15.70 14.75
C SER A 287 7.26 15.22 16.20
N GLY A 288 6.21 15.29 17.01
CA GLY A 288 6.21 14.84 18.40
C GLY A 288 5.91 13.36 18.61
N THR A 289 5.77 12.57 17.53
CA THR A 289 5.37 11.16 17.60
C THR A 289 6.55 10.21 17.36
N LYS A 290 6.45 8.97 17.85
CA LYS A 290 7.46 7.94 17.58
C LYS A 290 7.56 7.61 16.07
N LEU A 291 6.43 7.61 15.37
CA LEU A 291 6.40 7.39 13.92
C LEU A 291 7.03 8.57 13.18
N GLY A 292 6.73 9.81 13.59
CA GLY A 292 7.36 11.00 13.02
C GLY A 292 8.90 10.95 13.12
N ALA A 293 9.41 10.52 14.26
CA ALA A 293 10.86 10.30 14.45
C ALA A 293 11.42 9.21 13.51
N ARG A 294 10.66 8.11 13.28
CA ARG A 294 11.08 7.04 12.35
C ARG A 294 11.09 7.48 10.88
N LEU A 295 10.25 8.44 10.51
CA LEU A 295 10.21 8.97 9.14
C LEU A 295 11.46 9.79 8.77
N LYS A 296 12.28 10.17 9.75
CA LYS A 296 13.53 10.93 9.54
C LYS A 296 13.32 12.14 8.62
N TYR A 297 12.27 12.92 8.94
CA TYR A 297 11.77 13.98 8.07
C TYR A 297 12.87 14.97 7.65
N ASP A 298 13.71 15.38 8.60
CA ASP A 298 14.82 16.32 8.34
C ASP A 298 15.88 15.77 7.37
N LEU A 299 15.97 14.44 7.25
CA LEU A 299 16.90 13.80 6.32
C LEU A 299 16.35 13.73 4.89
N TYR A 300 15.04 13.46 4.75
CA TYR A 300 14.46 13.13 3.45
C TYR A 300 13.58 14.24 2.85
N CYS A 301 13.17 15.21 3.66
CA CYS A 301 12.19 16.24 3.27
C CYS A 301 12.76 17.69 3.34
N GLN A 302 14.05 17.83 3.56
CA GLN A 302 14.76 19.14 3.50
C GLN A 302 15.65 19.27 2.28
#